data_6568c2871bb3f084e5f6ffa290cd44b6
#
_entry.id   6568c2871bb3f084e5f6ffa290cd44b6
#
_cell.length_a   1.000
_cell.length_b   1.000
_cell.length_c   1.000
_cell.angle_alpha   90.00
_cell.angle_beta   90.00
_cell.angle_gamma   90.00
#
_symmetry.space_group_name_H-M   'P 1'
#
loop_
_entity.id
_entity.type
_entity.pdbx_description
1 polymer ?
#
loop_
_entity_poly.entity_id
_entity_poly.type
_entity_poly.pdbx_seq_one_letter_code
_entity_poly.pdbx_strand_id
1 'polypeptide(L)'
;MPEYFSTQIVRANRFYRRSECKDFSVLAGGRETCAAGYRIDRTTFPYHAIEFVVSGHGEVVLGSSRLELSAGVVFCYAPGIRHRIRNDRSEPLEKFFINISGERAANLLDRELALSGRVLHTSAPSSLLQTFEELIRVGLENPPWSDKLCNSLAEVLAYKIAGSALEHGTPETTAFSTFRRCRNFIGAHYTRLRTLQELCYECGVSASYLCRLFRQFDHQSPYQYLLRLKMNLAAQLLLEKHLQVQEVSRELGFEDPLHFSRSFKSVIGMSPARLIRFSSSYGFET
;
A
#
# COMPACT_ATOMS: atom_id res chain seq x y z
N MET A 1 25.69 -4.29 -7.76
CA MET A 1 24.31 -4.10 -7.24
C MET A 1 24.25 -3.22 -5.99
N PRO A 2 25.13 -3.30 -4.95
CA PRO A 2 25.03 -2.43 -3.77
C PRO A 2 25.13 -0.93 -4.06
N GLU A 3 25.82 -0.53 -5.11
CA GLU A 3 26.09 0.87 -5.49
C GLU A 3 24.83 1.67 -5.87
N TYR A 4 23.73 0.97 -6.16
CA TYR A 4 22.47 1.61 -6.58
C TYR A 4 21.47 1.81 -5.45
N PHE A 5 21.82 1.48 -4.20
CA PHE A 5 20.91 1.61 -3.07
C PHE A 5 21.30 2.78 -2.17
N SER A 6 20.29 3.55 -1.77
CA SER A 6 20.50 4.64 -0.83
C SER A 6 20.84 4.10 0.55
N THR A 7 21.81 4.72 1.22
CA THR A 7 22.13 4.49 2.63
C THR A 7 21.19 5.26 3.57
N GLN A 8 20.37 6.15 3.05
CA GLN A 8 19.45 7.02 3.80
C GLN A 8 18.10 6.34 4.03
N ILE A 9 18.12 5.09 4.50
CA ILE A 9 16.93 4.29 4.78
C ILE A 9 16.94 3.91 6.26
N VAL A 10 15.81 4.15 6.95
CA VAL A 10 15.63 3.81 8.37
C VAL A 10 15.35 2.33 8.52
N ARG A 11 14.48 1.79 7.67
CA ARG A 11 14.08 0.37 7.67
C ARG A 11 13.88 -0.11 6.25
N ALA A 12 14.37 -1.32 5.97
CA ALA A 12 14.14 -1.96 4.68
C ALA A 12 14.02 -3.48 4.81
N ASN A 13 13.08 -4.04 4.06
CA ASN A 13 13.03 -5.45 3.71
C ASN A 13 13.31 -5.53 2.22
N ARG A 14 14.44 -6.11 1.81
CA ARG A 14 14.90 -6.14 0.41
C ARG A 14 15.43 -7.50 0.06
N PHE A 15 15.22 -7.90 -1.18
CA PHE A 15 15.90 -9.04 -1.78
C PHE A 15 16.66 -8.61 -3.04
N TYR A 16 17.68 -9.38 -3.39
CA TYR A 16 18.51 -9.20 -4.58
C TYR A 16 18.74 -10.56 -5.22
N ARG A 17 18.69 -10.58 -6.55
CA ARG A 17 18.89 -11.80 -7.32
C ARG A 17 19.93 -11.59 -8.40
N ARG A 18 20.67 -12.64 -8.70
CA ARG A 18 21.42 -12.77 -9.92
C ARG A 18 20.54 -13.58 -10.88
N SER A 19 20.10 -12.98 -11.97
CA SER A 19 19.35 -13.69 -12.99
C SER A 19 20.20 -13.82 -14.24
N GLU A 20 20.17 -15.01 -14.81
CA GLU A 20 20.75 -15.30 -16.13
C GLU A 20 19.71 -15.15 -17.25
N CYS A 21 18.45 -14.96 -16.92
CA CYS A 21 17.38 -14.80 -17.89
C CYS A 21 17.47 -13.42 -18.55
N LYS A 22 17.60 -13.40 -19.86
CA LYS A 22 17.67 -12.18 -20.66
C LYS A 22 16.31 -11.64 -21.09
N ASP A 23 15.26 -12.44 -20.92
CA ASP A 23 13.91 -12.10 -21.40
C ASP A 23 13.16 -11.22 -20.41
N PHE A 24 12.90 -11.71 -19.19
CA PHE A 24 12.22 -10.98 -18.14
C PHE A 24 12.72 -11.42 -16.76
N SER A 25 13.24 -10.50 -15.97
CA SER A 25 13.76 -10.83 -14.64
C SER A 25 13.56 -9.72 -13.63
N VAL A 26 12.95 -10.07 -12.49
CA VAL A 26 12.96 -9.22 -11.30
C VAL A 26 14.28 -9.42 -10.57
N LEU A 27 15.13 -8.42 -10.59
CA LEU A 27 16.48 -8.47 -10.03
C LEU A 27 16.56 -8.03 -8.57
N ALA A 28 15.66 -7.16 -8.17
CA ALA A 28 15.58 -6.68 -6.80
C ALA A 28 14.18 -6.18 -6.51
N GLY A 29 13.81 -6.21 -5.26
CA GLY A 29 12.59 -5.59 -4.77
C GLY A 29 12.65 -5.37 -3.27
N GLY A 30 11.82 -4.46 -2.77
CA GLY A 30 11.78 -4.18 -1.35
C GLY A 30 10.72 -3.18 -0.94
N ARG A 31 10.53 -3.11 0.38
CA ARG A 31 9.81 -2.04 1.08
C ARG A 31 10.81 -1.22 1.85
N GLU A 32 10.75 0.09 1.75
CA GLU A 32 11.68 1.02 2.35
C GLU A 32 10.95 2.11 3.13
N THR A 33 11.38 2.35 4.38
CA THR A 33 11.05 3.56 5.13
C THR A 33 12.25 4.50 5.04
N CYS A 34 12.07 5.63 4.36
CA CYS A 34 13.13 6.58 4.08
C CYS A 34 13.49 7.43 5.31
N ALA A 35 14.74 7.85 5.46
CA ALA A 35 15.15 8.82 6.47
C ALA A 35 14.69 10.23 6.09
N ALA A 36 14.59 11.15 7.06
CA ALA A 36 14.16 12.54 6.84
C ALA A 36 14.99 13.29 5.78
N GLY A 37 16.24 12.91 5.57
CA GLY A 37 17.13 13.49 4.57
C GLY A 37 17.24 12.70 3.26
N TYR A 38 16.35 11.74 3.02
CA TYR A 38 16.44 10.84 1.87
C TYR A 38 16.48 11.59 0.55
N ARG A 39 17.52 11.30 -0.22
CA ARG A 39 17.74 11.87 -1.53
C ARG A 39 18.43 10.85 -2.44
N ILE A 40 17.90 10.71 -3.64
CA ILE A 40 18.53 10.02 -4.76
C ILE A 40 18.76 11.04 -5.89
N ASP A 41 19.93 10.99 -6.51
CA ASP A 41 20.23 11.70 -7.75
C ASP A 41 21.06 10.75 -8.62
N ARG A 42 20.44 10.18 -9.65
CA ARG A 42 21.08 9.22 -10.55
C ARG A 42 21.00 9.71 -11.98
N THR A 43 22.14 9.78 -12.61
CA THR A 43 22.27 10.10 -14.05
C THR A 43 22.06 8.87 -14.92
N THR A 44 22.46 7.70 -14.39
CA THR A 44 22.32 6.41 -15.06
C THR A 44 21.79 5.37 -14.08
N PHE A 45 20.83 4.58 -14.54
CA PHE A 45 20.35 3.41 -13.83
C PHE A 45 20.07 2.32 -14.85
N PRO A 46 20.59 1.10 -14.69
CA PRO A 46 20.60 0.11 -15.77
C PRO A 46 19.33 -0.74 -15.88
N TYR A 47 18.32 -0.50 -15.04
CA TYR A 47 17.13 -1.34 -14.97
C TYR A 47 15.86 -0.52 -15.15
N HIS A 48 14.78 -1.18 -15.56
CA HIS A 48 13.44 -0.64 -15.36
C HIS A 48 13.12 -0.69 -13.87
N ALA A 49 12.45 0.34 -13.38
CA ALA A 49 11.97 0.38 -12.01
C ALA A 49 10.51 0.75 -11.96
N ILE A 50 9.80 0.11 -11.06
CA ILE A 50 8.44 0.47 -10.63
C ILE A 50 8.52 0.77 -9.14
N GLU A 51 8.13 1.99 -8.75
CA GLU A 51 8.08 2.41 -7.36
C GLU A 51 6.65 2.82 -6.99
N PHE A 52 6.21 2.43 -5.79
CA PHE A 52 4.88 2.71 -5.28
C PHE A 52 4.96 3.34 -3.89
N VAL A 53 4.42 4.54 -3.74
CA VAL A 53 4.42 5.29 -2.47
C VAL A 53 3.24 4.83 -1.61
N VAL A 54 3.54 4.34 -0.41
CA VAL A 54 2.55 3.89 0.59
C VAL A 54 2.12 5.05 1.48
N SER A 55 3.09 5.83 1.97
CA SER A 55 2.86 6.96 2.86
C SER A 55 3.98 8.00 2.72
N GLY A 56 3.77 9.18 3.33
CA GLY A 56 4.72 10.27 3.29
C GLY A 56 4.57 11.14 2.04
N HIS A 57 5.40 12.19 1.98
CA HIS A 57 5.43 13.16 0.89
C HIS A 57 6.84 13.32 0.34
N GLY A 58 6.93 13.76 -0.90
CA GLY A 58 8.21 13.99 -1.56
C GLY A 58 8.04 14.48 -2.99
N GLU A 59 9.12 14.39 -3.72
CA GLU A 59 9.22 14.86 -5.10
C GLU A 59 10.05 13.88 -5.91
N VAL A 60 9.62 13.65 -7.13
CA VAL A 60 10.42 12.96 -8.15
C VAL A 60 10.63 13.87 -9.35
N VAL A 61 11.86 13.86 -9.87
CA VAL A 61 12.20 14.45 -11.17
C VAL A 61 12.61 13.31 -12.09
N LEU A 62 11.85 13.10 -13.16
CA LEU A 62 12.13 12.14 -14.24
C LEU A 62 12.42 12.91 -15.51
N GLY A 63 13.69 12.87 -15.98
CA GLY A 63 14.13 13.70 -17.09
C GLY A 63 13.93 15.20 -16.79
N SER A 64 13.02 15.86 -17.49
CA SER A 64 12.65 17.27 -17.30
C SER A 64 11.38 17.47 -16.44
N SER A 65 10.62 16.41 -16.18
CA SER A 65 9.35 16.49 -15.45
C SER A 65 9.56 16.43 -13.96
N ARG A 66 8.95 17.37 -13.22
CA ARG A 66 8.96 17.43 -11.75
C ARG A 66 7.55 17.19 -11.23
N LEU A 67 7.38 16.21 -10.37
CA LEU A 67 6.08 15.75 -9.90
C LEU A 67 6.13 15.43 -8.40
N GLU A 68 5.01 15.67 -7.72
CA GLU A 68 4.86 15.39 -6.30
C GLU A 68 4.62 13.90 -6.05
N LEU A 69 5.24 13.41 -4.98
CA LEU A 69 5.04 12.06 -4.45
C LEU A 69 4.18 12.11 -3.19
N SER A 70 3.18 11.26 -3.17
CA SER A 70 2.31 11.06 -2.02
C SER A 70 1.71 9.66 -2.06
N ALA A 71 1.10 9.20 -0.99
CA ALA A 71 0.52 7.85 -0.93
C ALA A 71 -0.41 7.58 -2.13
N GLY A 72 -0.29 6.41 -2.75
CA GLY A 72 -1.04 6.01 -3.95
C GLY A 72 -0.39 6.44 -5.27
N VAL A 73 0.76 7.12 -5.23
CA VAL A 73 1.53 7.43 -6.43
C VAL A 73 2.39 6.23 -6.82
N VAL A 74 2.35 5.91 -8.11
CA VAL A 74 3.29 4.98 -8.78
C VAL A 74 4.14 5.79 -9.74
N PHE A 75 5.42 5.53 -9.77
CA PHE A 75 6.29 6.10 -10.79
C PHE A 75 7.24 5.04 -11.36
N CYS A 76 7.43 5.11 -12.67
CA CYS A 76 8.19 4.13 -13.42
C CYS A 76 9.26 4.83 -14.25
N TYR A 77 10.42 4.22 -14.35
CA TYR A 77 11.49 4.72 -15.22
C TYR A 77 12.26 3.57 -15.88
N ALA A 78 12.71 3.83 -17.12
CA ALA A 78 13.50 2.91 -17.92
C ALA A 78 15.01 3.08 -17.67
N PRO A 79 15.84 2.14 -18.13
CA PRO A 79 17.29 2.29 -18.15
C PRO A 79 17.73 3.61 -18.78
N GLY A 80 18.72 4.27 -18.16
CA GLY A 80 19.28 5.52 -18.62
C GLY A 80 18.47 6.78 -18.33
N ILE A 81 17.24 6.68 -17.83
CA ILE A 81 16.47 7.87 -17.44
C ILE A 81 17.09 8.49 -16.19
N ARG A 82 17.56 9.74 -16.34
CA ARG A 82 17.98 10.53 -15.18
C ARG A 82 16.81 10.75 -14.25
N HIS A 83 17.01 10.44 -12.96
CA HIS A 83 15.97 10.65 -11.96
C HIS A 83 16.54 11.16 -10.63
N ARG A 84 15.76 12.01 -9.98
CA ARG A 84 15.98 12.48 -8.61
C ARG A 84 14.76 12.24 -7.78
N ILE A 85 14.95 11.73 -6.56
CA ILE A 85 13.89 11.53 -5.59
C ILE A 85 14.31 12.25 -4.31
N ARG A 86 13.39 13.00 -3.72
CA ARG A 86 13.56 13.65 -2.41
C ARG A 86 12.28 13.49 -1.63
N ASN A 87 12.38 13.16 -0.35
CA ASN A 87 11.21 13.20 0.52
C ASN A 87 11.10 14.52 1.30
N ASP A 88 9.90 14.79 1.79
CA ASP A 88 9.66 15.77 2.83
C ASP A 88 10.35 15.34 4.13
N ARG A 89 10.90 16.30 4.89
CA ARG A 89 11.61 15.99 6.15
C ARG A 89 10.66 15.67 7.30
N SER A 90 9.47 16.26 7.29
CA SER A 90 8.45 16.07 8.34
C SER A 90 7.62 14.80 8.11
N GLU A 91 7.45 14.40 6.83
CA GLU A 91 6.67 13.24 6.41
C GLU A 91 7.46 12.35 5.45
N PRO A 92 8.47 11.63 5.94
CA PRO A 92 9.33 10.80 5.09
C PRO A 92 8.56 9.73 4.32
N LEU A 93 9.02 9.43 3.10
CA LEU A 93 8.42 8.43 2.23
C LEU A 93 8.55 7.02 2.81
N GLU A 94 7.47 6.28 2.74
CA GLU A 94 7.46 4.82 2.78
C GLU A 94 7.01 4.31 1.42
N LYS A 95 7.80 3.42 0.81
CA LYS A 95 7.58 2.99 -0.56
C LYS A 95 7.99 1.55 -0.82
N PHE A 96 7.39 0.95 -1.81
CA PHE A 96 7.87 -0.27 -2.46
C PHE A 96 8.65 0.07 -3.73
N PHE A 97 9.55 -0.82 -4.09
CA PHE A 97 10.21 -0.79 -5.39
C PHE A 97 10.45 -2.20 -5.93
N ILE A 98 10.50 -2.32 -7.25
CA ILE A 98 11.06 -3.48 -7.96
C ILE A 98 11.93 -2.99 -9.10
N ASN A 99 13.02 -3.72 -9.34
CA ASN A 99 13.94 -3.50 -10.46
C ASN A 99 13.85 -4.70 -11.40
N ILE A 100 13.60 -4.42 -12.67
CA ILE A 100 13.33 -5.42 -13.69
C ILE A 100 14.28 -5.23 -14.85
N SER A 101 14.72 -6.33 -15.46
CA SER A 101 15.54 -6.33 -16.68
C SER A 101 14.99 -7.33 -17.69
N GLY A 102 15.40 -7.14 -18.95
CA GLY A 102 15.12 -8.04 -20.06
C GLY A 102 14.35 -7.38 -21.20
N GLU A 103 14.41 -8.00 -22.37
CA GLU A 103 13.81 -7.47 -23.59
C GLU A 103 12.27 -7.44 -23.51
N ARG A 104 11.67 -8.51 -22.98
CA ARG A 104 10.23 -8.58 -22.77
C ARG A 104 9.76 -7.59 -21.72
N ALA A 105 10.58 -7.30 -20.68
CA ALA A 105 10.28 -6.26 -19.71
C ALA A 105 10.23 -4.87 -20.35
N ALA A 106 11.21 -4.56 -21.21
CA ALA A 106 11.22 -3.32 -21.99
C ALA A 106 10.01 -3.22 -22.92
N ASN A 107 9.66 -4.29 -23.63
CA ASN A 107 8.47 -4.32 -24.47
C ASN A 107 7.20 -4.01 -23.65
N LEU A 108 6.99 -4.71 -22.55
CA LEU A 108 5.81 -4.54 -21.71
C LEU A 108 5.72 -3.12 -21.14
N LEU A 109 6.79 -2.64 -20.51
CA LEU A 109 6.76 -1.38 -19.77
C LEU A 109 6.84 -0.15 -20.66
N ASP A 110 7.59 -0.20 -21.75
CA ASP A 110 7.85 0.97 -22.60
C ASP A 110 6.89 1.05 -23.78
N ARG A 111 6.56 -0.07 -24.42
CA ARG A 111 5.77 -0.09 -25.67
C ARG A 111 4.31 -0.47 -25.45
N GLU A 112 4.02 -1.57 -24.76
CA GLU A 112 2.65 -2.04 -24.58
C GLU A 112 1.87 -1.18 -23.61
N LEU A 113 2.44 -0.86 -22.45
CA LEU A 113 1.77 -0.16 -21.36
C LEU A 113 2.19 1.31 -21.23
N ALA A 114 3.27 1.71 -21.90
CA ALA A 114 3.83 3.07 -21.87
C ALA A 114 3.97 3.64 -20.45
N LEU A 115 4.45 2.82 -19.50
CA LEU A 115 4.60 3.20 -18.09
C LEU A 115 5.90 3.94 -17.80
N SER A 116 6.97 3.68 -18.57
CA SER A 116 8.29 4.27 -18.32
C SER A 116 8.29 5.78 -18.49
N GLY A 117 8.90 6.48 -17.53
CA GLY A 117 8.91 7.94 -17.48
C GLY A 117 7.63 8.57 -16.95
N ARG A 118 6.65 7.77 -16.49
CA ARG A 118 5.37 8.28 -15.98
C ARG A 118 5.32 8.27 -14.46
N VAL A 119 4.57 9.23 -13.95
CA VAL A 119 4.13 9.31 -12.55
C VAL A 119 2.60 9.32 -12.58
N LEU A 120 2.00 8.36 -11.93
CA LEU A 120 0.57 8.06 -12.01
C LEU A 120 -0.02 7.97 -10.60
N HIS A 121 -1.26 8.38 -10.43
CA HIS A 121 -2.06 7.97 -9.28
C HIS A 121 -2.79 6.67 -9.60
N THR A 122 -2.81 5.74 -8.66
CA THR A 122 -3.62 4.52 -8.81
C THR A 122 -4.97 4.66 -8.15
N SER A 123 -6.03 4.23 -8.82
CA SER A 123 -7.37 4.09 -8.23
C SER A 123 -7.52 2.84 -7.35
N ALA A 124 -6.55 1.91 -7.40
CA ALA A 124 -6.59 0.63 -6.70
C ALA A 124 -5.36 0.40 -5.79
N PRO A 125 -5.04 1.30 -4.83
CA PRO A 125 -3.81 1.22 -4.05
C PRO A 125 -3.71 -0.06 -3.21
N SER A 126 -4.83 -0.55 -2.66
CA SER A 126 -4.85 -1.79 -1.87
C SER A 126 -4.49 -3.02 -2.72
N SER A 127 -4.93 -3.07 -3.99
CA SER A 127 -4.60 -4.16 -4.90
C SER A 127 -3.12 -4.17 -5.28
N LEU A 128 -2.52 -3.00 -5.49
CA LEU A 128 -1.08 -2.88 -5.73
C LEU A 128 -0.29 -3.27 -4.51
N LEU A 129 -0.67 -2.77 -3.32
CA LEU A 129 -0.02 -3.08 -2.05
C LEU A 129 0.07 -4.59 -1.83
N GLN A 130 -1.05 -5.31 -1.95
CA GLN A 130 -1.08 -6.78 -1.79
C GLN A 130 -0.14 -7.49 -2.77
N THR A 131 -0.09 -7.05 -4.02
CA THR A 131 0.78 -7.69 -5.02
C THR A 131 2.26 -7.39 -4.75
N PHE A 132 2.60 -6.18 -4.32
CA PHE A 132 3.96 -5.85 -3.87
C PHE A 132 4.37 -6.67 -2.65
N GLU A 133 3.52 -6.75 -1.62
CA GLU A 133 3.78 -7.53 -0.40
C GLU A 133 4.04 -9.00 -0.73
N GLU A 134 3.22 -9.59 -1.59
CA GLU A 134 3.40 -10.97 -2.04
C GLU A 134 4.72 -11.15 -2.80
N LEU A 135 5.02 -10.26 -3.75
CA LEU A 135 6.27 -10.32 -4.51
C LEU A 135 7.50 -10.21 -3.60
N ILE A 136 7.47 -9.28 -2.65
CA ILE A 136 8.59 -9.09 -1.71
C ILE A 136 8.72 -10.29 -0.78
N ARG A 137 7.62 -10.83 -0.26
CA ARG A 137 7.61 -12.04 0.57
C ARG A 137 8.26 -13.22 -0.17
N VAL A 138 7.80 -13.51 -1.38
CA VAL A 138 8.35 -14.59 -2.21
C VAL A 138 9.85 -14.34 -2.51
N GLY A 139 10.21 -13.08 -2.76
CA GLY A 139 11.58 -12.69 -3.00
C GLY A 139 12.51 -12.93 -1.82
N LEU A 140 12.06 -12.67 -0.60
CA LEU A 140 12.80 -12.86 0.65
C LEU A 140 12.89 -14.34 1.05
N GLU A 141 11.79 -15.08 0.94
CA GLU A 141 11.74 -16.52 1.25
C GLU A 141 12.56 -17.36 0.28
N ASN A 142 12.69 -16.89 -0.96
CA ASN A 142 13.50 -17.45 -2.03
C ASN A 142 13.33 -18.98 -2.26
N PRO A 143 12.10 -19.51 -2.39
CA PRO A 143 11.90 -20.91 -2.73
C PRO A 143 12.38 -21.21 -4.17
N PRO A 144 12.56 -22.49 -4.56
CA PRO A 144 13.12 -22.86 -5.89
C PRO A 144 12.36 -22.28 -7.09
N TRP A 145 11.08 -21.99 -6.95
CA TRP A 145 10.22 -21.43 -7.99
C TRP A 145 10.05 -19.88 -7.89
N SER A 146 10.74 -19.25 -6.94
CA SER A 146 10.58 -17.83 -6.61
C SER A 146 10.83 -16.88 -7.80
N ASP A 147 11.79 -17.19 -8.68
CA ASP A 147 12.09 -16.34 -9.85
C ASP A 147 10.90 -16.29 -10.80
N LYS A 148 10.29 -17.42 -11.10
CA LYS A 148 9.12 -17.49 -11.98
C LYS A 148 7.93 -16.73 -11.38
N LEU A 149 7.68 -16.92 -10.08
CA LEU A 149 6.55 -16.26 -9.43
C LEU A 149 6.78 -14.75 -9.29
N CYS A 150 7.98 -14.29 -8.92
CA CYS A 150 8.28 -12.86 -8.88
C CYS A 150 8.13 -12.19 -10.26
N ASN A 151 8.59 -12.86 -11.33
CA ASN A 151 8.42 -12.37 -12.69
C ASN A 151 6.94 -12.26 -13.07
N SER A 152 6.13 -13.28 -12.78
CA SER A 152 4.68 -13.24 -13.03
C SER A 152 3.97 -12.15 -12.21
N LEU A 153 4.34 -11.99 -10.94
CA LEU A 153 3.78 -10.93 -10.09
C LEU A 153 4.16 -9.53 -10.58
N ALA A 154 5.38 -9.35 -11.12
CA ALA A 154 5.79 -8.07 -11.72
C ALA A 154 5.00 -7.74 -12.99
N GLU A 155 4.69 -8.73 -13.83
CA GLU A 155 3.79 -8.55 -14.98
C GLU A 155 2.37 -8.18 -14.51
N VAL A 156 1.83 -8.89 -13.52
CA VAL A 156 0.52 -8.57 -12.92
C VAL A 156 0.51 -7.15 -12.36
N LEU A 157 1.60 -6.71 -11.69
CA LEU A 157 1.74 -5.32 -11.23
C LEU A 157 1.67 -4.32 -12.37
N ALA A 158 2.40 -4.55 -13.46
CA ALA A 158 2.39 -3.66 -14.63
C ALA A 158 0.98 -3.50 -15.21
N TYR A 159 0.24 -4.59 -15.41
CA TYR A 159 -1.14 -4.53 -15.90
C TYR A 159 -2.10 -3.88 -14.88
N LYS A 160 -1.94 -4.15 -13.59
CA LYS A 160 -2.75 -3.48 -12.55
C LYS A 160 -2.49 -1.98 -12.52
N ILE A 161 -1.25 -1.54 -12.67
CA ILE A 161 -0.90 -0.12 -12.74
C ILE A 161 -1.56 0.52 -13.96
N ALA A 162 -1.39 -0.06 -15.15
CA ALA A 162 -1.99 0.46 -16.37
C ALA A 162 -3.53 0.55 -16.28
N GLY A 163 -4.18 -0.49 -15.76
CA GLY A 163 -5.64 -0.55 -15.62
C GLY A 163 -6.22 0.33 -14.52
N SER A 164 -5.40 0.80 -13.56
CA SER A 164 -5.83 1.67 -12.45
C SER A 164 -5.24 3.08 -12.49
N ALA A 165 -4.50 3.40 -13.55
CA ALA A 165 -3.85 4.70 -13.71
C ALA A 165 -4.85 5.84 -13.84
N LEU A 166 -4.64 6.91 -13.05
CA LEU A 166 -5.37 8.17 -13.14
C LEU A 166 -4.41 9.25 -13.64
N GLU A 167 -4.81 9.98 -14.66
CA GLU A 167 -4.01 11.09 -15.16
C GLU A 167 -4.01 12.27 -14.18
N HIS A 168 -2.88 12.94 -14.06
CA HIS A 168 -2.73 14.11 -13.17
C HIS A 168 -3.66 15.24 -13.62
N GLY A 169 -4.36 15.87 -12.65
CA GLY A 169 -5.24 17.02 -12.91
C GLY A 169 -6.64 16.67 -13.44
N THR A 170 -6.98 15.39 -13.59
CA THR A 170 -8.36 15.02 -13.94
C THR A 170 -9.31 15.15 -12.75
N PRO A 171 -10.64 15.34 -12.97
CA PRO A 171 -11.63 15.29 -11.90
C PRO A 171 -11.56 13.99 -11.07
N GLU A 172 -11.24 12.87 -11.70
CA GLU A 172 -11.02 11.58 -11.03
C GLU A 172 -9.83 11.65 -10.08
N THR A 173 -8.74 12.33 -10.45
CA THR A 173 -7.57 12.52 -9.58
C THR A 173 -7.94 13.34 -8.34
N THR A 174 -8.75 14.39 -8.48
CA THR A 174 -9.24 15.19 -7.36
C THR A 174 -10.16 14.38 -6.45
N ALA A 175 -11.09 13.62 -7.02
CA ALA A 175 -11.96 12.72 -6.29
C ALA A 175 -11.16 11.65 -5.52
N PHE A 176 -10.16 11.06 -6.16
CA PHE A 176 -9.27 10.08 -5.54
C PHE A 176 -8.43 10.69 -4.42
N SER A 177 -7.90 11.89 -4.61
CA SER A 177 -7.18 12.62 -3.57
C SER A 177 -8.05 12.87 -2.33
N THR A 178 -9.31 13.28 -2.53
CA THR A 178 -10.28 13.43 -1.44
C THR A 178 -10.59 12.10 -0.76
N PHE A 179 -10.83 11.04 -1.52
CA PHE A 179 -11.03 9.68 -1.00
C PHE A 179 -9.85 9.27 -0.11
N ARG A 180 -8.61 9.40 -0.61
CA ARG A 180 -7.40 9.04 0.10
C ARG A 180 -7.25 9.81 1.42
N ARG A 181 -7.48 11.13 1.40
CA ARG A 181 -7.45 11.96 2.61
C ARG A 181 -8.45 11.45 3.65
N CYS A 182 -9.67 11.16 3.25
CA CYS A 182 -10.70 10.63 4.15
C CYS A 182 -10.34 9.22 4.66
N ARG A 183 -9.84 8.34 3.80
CA ARG A 183 -9.44 6.98 4.17
C ARG A 183 -8.27 6.98 5.16
N ASN A 184 -7.25 7.82 4.93
CA ASN A 184 -6.11 7.98 5.85
C ASN A 184 -6.57 8.56 7.19
N PHE A 185 -7.47 9.54 7.18
CA PHE A 185 -8.07 10.09 8.40
C PHE A 185 -8.78 9.01 9.21
N ILE A 186 -9.59 8.16 8.57
CA ILE A 186 -10.22 7.01 9.25
C ILE A 186 -9.15 6.09 9.83
N GLY A 187 -8.13 5.72 9.06
CA GLY A 187 -7.04 4.85 9.48
C GLY A 187 -6.27 5.37 10.70
N ALA A 188 -6.08 6.69 10.80
CA ALA A 188 -5.41 7.32 11.93
C ALA A 188 -6.31 7.49 13.17
N HIS A 189 -7.64 7.56 12.99
CA HIS A 189 -8.58 7.96 14.05
C HIS A 189 -9.71 6.96 14.31
N TYR A 190 -9.68 5.75 13.73
CA TYR A 190 -10.78 4.78 13.80
C TYR A 190 -11.20 4.40 15.22
N THR A 191 -10.32 4.45 16.19
CA THR A 191 -10.66 4.13 17.60
C THR A 191 -11.66 5.13 18.19
N ARG A 192 -11.51 6.42 17.89
CA ARG A 192 -12.36 7.51 18.40
C ARG A 192 -13.63 7.76 17.59
N LEU A 193 -13.60 7.49 16.29
CA LEU A 193 -14.73 7.73 15.38
C LEU A 193 -15.88 6.75 15.66
N ARG A 194 -17.09 7.27 15.84
CA ARG A 194 -18.28 6.46 16.16
C ARG A 194 -19.29 6.40 15.03
N THR A 195 -19.46 7.51 14.33
CA THR A 195 -20.51 7.67 13.32
C THR A 195 -19.97 8.14 11.97
N LEU A 196 -20.76 7.87 10.91
CA LEU A 196 -20.48 8.42 9.57
C LEU A 196 -20.56 9.95 9.56
N GLN A 197 -21.40 10.53 10.39
CA GLN A 197 -21.58 11.99 10.49
C GLN A 197 -20.34 12.67 11.05
N GLU A 198 -19.77 12.15 12.15
CA GLU A 198 -18.48 12.62 12.68
C GLU A 198 -17.38 12.57 11.62
N LEU A 199 -17.30 11.44 10.91
CA LEU A 199 -16.33 11.26 9.85
C LEU A 199 -16.51 12.30 8.72
N CYS A 200 -17.74 12.55 8.29
CA CYS A 200 -18.03 13.54 7.27
C CYS A 200 -17.68 14.96 7.71
N TYR A 201 -17.99 15.31 8.96
CA TYR A 201 -17.64 16.59 9.56
C TYR A 201 -16.12 16.81 9.59
N GLU A 202 -15.38 15.86 10.13
CA GLU A 202 -13.92 15.92 10.25
C GLU A 202 -13.21 15.95 8.88
N CYS A 203 -13.77 15.25 7.89
CA CYS A 203 -13.22 15.25 6.54
C CYS A 203 -13.67 16.43 5.68
N GLY A 204 -14.64 17.25 6.12
CA GLY A 204 -15.18 18.37 5.36
C GLY A 204 -15.89 17.93 4.07
N VAL A 205 -16.60 16.78 4.08
CA VAL A 205 -17.30 16.23 2.92
C VAL A 205 -18.71 15.80 3.27
N SER A 206 -19.62 15.82 2.29
CA SER A 206 -20.98 15.29 2.51
C SER A 206 -20.98 13.76 2.58
N ALA A 207 -21.93 13.19 3.32
CA ALA A 207 -22.07 11.74 3.46
C ALA A 207 -22.29 11.03 2.12
N SER A 208 -23.10 11.61 1.24
CA SER A 208 -23.36 11.07 -0.11
C SER A 208 -22.09 11.07 -0.97
N TYR A 209 -21.29 12.13 -0.89
CA TYR A 209 -20.02 12.23 -1.61
C TYR A 209 -19.00 11.21 -1.07
N LEU A 210 -18.85 11.12 0.24
CA LEU A 210 -17.97 10.16 0.87
C LEU A 210 -18.33 8.70 0.51
N CYS A 211 -19.63 8.36 0.58
CA CYS A 211 -20.11 7.02 0.19
C CYS A 211 -19.84 6.73 -1.30
N ARG A 212 -19.99 7.73 -2.19
CA ARG A 212 -19.67 7.59 -3.61
C ARG A 212 -18.18 7.34 -3.82
N LEU A 213 -17.30 8.09 -3.15
CA LEU A 213 -15.87 7.92 -3.23
C LEU A 213 -15.44 6.52 -2.76
N PHE A 214 -15.93 6.08 -1.61
CA PHE A 214 -15.59 4.75 -1.10
C PHE A 214 -16.11 3.62 -1.99
N ARG A 215 -17.30 3.76 -2.57
CA ARG A 215 -17.83 2.78 -3.53
C ARG A 215 -16.98 2.73 -4.80
N GLN A 216 -16.53 3.89 -5.28
CA GLN A 216 -15.71 4.00 -6.49
C GLN A 216 -14.30 3.44 -6.30
N PHE A 217 -13.64 3.73 -5.17
CA PHE A 217 -12.20 3.47 -5.00
C PHE A 217 -11.86 2.35 -4.00
N ASP A 218 -12.79 1.90 -3.18
CA ASP A 218 -12.56 0.86 -2.15
C ASP A 218 -13.65 -0.23 -2.14
N HIS A 219 -14.63 -0.15 -3.03
CA HIS A 219 -15.72 -1.12 -3.24
C HIS A 219 -16.51 -1.48 -1.97
N GLN A 220 -16.43 -0.66 -0.93
CA GLN A 220 -17.14 -0.78 0.34
C GLN A 220 -17.65 0.58 0.82
N SER A 221 -18.49 0.62 1.85
CA SER A 221 -18.88 1.89 2.45
C SER A 221 -17.82 2.41 3.42
N PRO A 222 -17.77 3.74 3.69
CA PRO A 222 -16.86 4.30 4.70
C PRO A 222 -17.05 3.69 6.08
N TYR A 223 -18.31 3.39 6.44
CA TYR A 223 -18.65 2.77 7.72
C TYR A 223 -18.18 1.30 7.80
N GLN A 224 -18.32 0.54 6.70
CA GLN A 224 -17.78 -0.83 6.63
C GLN A 224 -16.26 -0.83 6.78
N TYR A 225 -15.57 0.12 6.15
CA TYR A 225 -14.12 0.28 6.32
C TYR A 225 -13.74 0.59 7.78
N LEU A 226 -14.40 1.56 8.41
CA LEU A 226 -14.23 1.90 9.82
C LEU A 226 -14.49 0.68 10.73
N LEU A 227 -15.59 -0.02 10.50
CA LEU A 227 -15.97 -1.18 11.29
C LEU A 227 -14.94 -2.30 11.17
N ARG A 228 -14.40 -2.55 9.97
CA ARG A 228 -13.35 -3.55 9.76
C ARG A 228 -12.09 -3.23 10.57
N LEU A 229 -11.64 -1.97 10.59
CA LEU A 229 -10.49 -1.56 11.38
C LEU A 229 -10.73 -1.79 12.88
N LYS A 230 -11.91 -1.41 13.39
CA LYS A 230 -12.28 -1.63 14.79
C LYS A 230 -12.33 -3.12 15.14
N MET A 231 -12.91 -3.96 14.29
CA MET A 231 -13.01 -5.40 14.56
C MET A 231 -11.66 -6.12 14.49
N ASN A 232 -10.75 -5.67 13.64
CA ASN A 232 -9.39 -6.18 13.62
C ASN A 232 -8.65 -5.83 14.94
N LEU A 233 -8.75 -4.59 15.41
CA LEU A 233 -8.21 -4.22 16.71
C LEU A 233 -8.90 -4.99 17.84
N ALA A 234 -10.21 -5.19 17.78
CA ALA A 234 -10.94 -5.98 18.76
C ALA A 234 -10.38 -7.41 18.85
N ALA A 235 -10.15 -8.06 17.71
CA ALA A 235 -9.57 -9.40 17.67
C ALA A 235 -8.17 -9.42 18.32
N GLN A 236 -7.34 -8.43 18.03
CA GLN A 236 -6.02 -8.29 18.65
C GLN A 236 -6.10 -8.09 20.17
N LEU A 237 -6.96 -7.19 20.65
CA LEU A 237 -7.14 -6.96 22.10
C LEU A 237 -7.64 -8.20 22.85
N LEU A 238 -8.55 -8.96 22.22
CA LEU A 238 -9.08 -10.20 22.80
C LEU A 238 -8.02 -11.31 22.88
N LEU A 239 -7.14 -11.42 21.88
CA LEU A 239 -6.15 -12.51 21.77
C LEU A 239 -4.85 -12.19 22.50
N GLU A 240 -4.32 -10.98 22.34
CA GLU A 240 -2.99 -10.62 22.86
C GLU A 240 -3.06 -10.02 24.26
N LYS A 241 -4.08 -9.20 24.56
CA LYS A 241 -4.24 -8.55 25.85
C LYS A 241 -5.22 -9.25 26.79
N HIS A 242 -5.88 -10.31 26.32
CA HIS A 242 -6.85 -11.11 27.09
C HIS A 242 -7.96 -10.28 27.76
N LEU A 243 -8.32 -9.14 27.16
CA LEU A 243 -9.38 -8.28 27.66
C LEU A 243 -10.74 -8.97 27.53
N GLN A 244 -11.66 -8.64 28.44
CA GLN A 244 -13.03 -9.15 28.34
C GLN A 244 -13.79 -8.50 27.18
N VAL A 245 -14.74 -9.24 26.58
CA VAL A 245 -15.54 -8.77 25.46
C VAL A 245 -16.23 -7.44 25.74
N GLN A 246 -16.70 -7.23 26.97
CA GLN A 246 -17.37 -5.98 27.38
C GLN A 246 -16.38 -4.80 27.48
N GLU A 247 -15.15 -5.04 27.89
CA GLU A 247 -14.09 -4.02 27.97
C GLU A 247 -13.71 -3.57 26.56
N VAL A 248 -13.43 -4.52 25.66
CA VAL A 248 -13.12 -4.24 24.27
C VAL A 248 -14.26 -3.50 23.56
N SER A 249 -15.52 -3.91 23.82
CA SER A 249 -16.70 -3.22 23.28
C SER A 249 -16.72 -1.74 23.67
N ARG A 250 -16.49 -1.44 24.96
CA ARG A 250 -16.45 -0.06 25.50
C ARG A 250 -15.27 0.75 24.93
N GLU A 251 -14.08 0.15 24.90
CA GLU A 251 -12.86 0.80 24.39
C GLU A 251 -13.03 1.23 22.93
N LEU A 252 -13.72 0.43 22.13
CA LEU A 252 -14.01 0.73 20.73
C LEU A 252 -15.26 1.59 20.50
N GLY A 253 -15.90 2.07 21.60
CA GLY A 253 -17.01 3.02 21.55
C GLY A 253 -18.35 2.41 21.16
N PHE A 254 -18.58 1.12 21.44
CA PHE A 254 -19.87 0.47 21.27
C PHE A 254 -20.67 0.61 22.58
N GLU A 255 -21.85 1.21 22.49
CA GLU A 255 -22.76 1.35 23.64
C GLU A 255 -23.48 0.03 23.97
N ASP A 256 -23.81 -0.77 22.95
CA ASP A 256 -24.45 -2.07 23.09
C ASP A 256 -23.47 -3.22 22.79
N PRO A 257 -23.15 -4.06 23.81
CA PRO A 257 -22.30 -5.24 23.61
C PRO A 257 -22.88 -6.29 22.64
N LEU A 258 -24.19 -6.33 22.48
CA LEU A 258 -24.83 -7.23 21.50
C LEU A 258 -24.62 -6.71 20.07
N HIS A 259 -24.71 -5.39 19.88
CA HIS A 259 -24.37 -4.77 18.61
C HIS A 259 -22.89 -4.99 18.25
N PHE A 260 -21.98 -4.82 19.22
CA PHE A 260 -20.56 -5.16 19.05
C PHE A 260 -20.39 -6.62 18.61
N SER A 261 -20.98 -7.58 19.33
CA SER A 261 -20.83 -9.01 19.04
C SER A 261 -21.36 -9.41 17.67
N ARG A 262 -22.49 -8.81 17.22
CA ARG A 262 -23.04 -8.99 15.88
C ARG A 262 -22.11 -8.41 14.79
N SER A 263 -21.61 -7.21 15.02
CA SER A 263 -20.66 -6.54 14.12
C SER A 263 -19.36 -7.31 14.00
N PHE A 264 -18.83 -7.78 15.13
CA PHE A 264 -17.65 -8.62 15.18
C PHE A 264 -17.83 -9.90 14.38
N LYS A 265 -18.94 -10.62 14.60
CA LYS A 265 -19.25 -11.85 13.84
C LYS A 265 -19.40 -11.58 12.35
N SER A 266 -19.99 -10.46 11.96
CA SER A 266 -20.15 -10.08 10.56
C SER A 266 -18.82 -9.84 9.85
N VAL A 267 -17.84 -9.25 10.53
CA VAL A 267 -16.53 -8.89 9.95
C VAL A 267 -15.52 -10.05 10.06
N ILE A 268 -15.42 -10.68 11.23
CA ILE A 268 -14.41 -11.72 11.54
C ILE A 268 -14.91 -13.12 11.18
N GLY A 269 -16.22 -13.30 10.95
CA GLY A 269 -16.81 -14.60 10.61
C GLY A 269 -17.21 -15.44 11.80
N MET A 270 -16.77 -15.10 13.04
CA MET A 270 -17.14 -15.81 14.27
C MET A 270 -17.36 -14.85 15.43
N SER A 271 -18.06 -15.29 16.49
CA SER A 271 -18.31 -14.45 17.66
C SER A 271 -17.03 -14.24 18.50
N PRO A 272 -16.91 -13.12 19.26
CA PRO A 272 -15.77 -12.87 20.14
C PRO A 272 -15.48 -14.05 21.08
N ALA A 273 -16.50 -14.60 21.74
CA ALA A 273 -16.37 -15.73 22.66
C ALA A 273 -15.88 -17.02 21.95
N ARG A 274 -16.24 -17.21 20.67
CA ARG A 274 -15.75 -18.33 19.88
C ARG A 274 -14.29 -18.14 19.51
N LEU A 275 -13.88 -16.92 19.16
CA LEU A 275 -12.49 -16.59 18.87
C LEU A 275 -11.57 -16.90 20.05
N ILE A 276 -11.95 -16.45 21.26
CA ILE A 276 -11.19 -16.70 22.50
C ILE A 276 -11.06 -18.20 22.76
N ARG A 277 -12.16 -18.96 22.68
CA ARG A 277 -12.12 -20.43 22.88
C ARG A 277 -11.26 -21.13 21.85
N PHE A 278 -11.32 -20.71 20.60
CA PHE A 278 -10.51 -21.30 19.54
C PHE A 278 -9.02 -21.08 19.78
N SER A 279 -8.61 -19.88 20.18
CA SER A 279 -7.22 -19.56 20.52
C SER A 279 -6.72 -20.41 21.71
N SER A 280 -7.52 -20.56 22.76
CA SER A 280 -7.16 -21.38 23.94
C SER A 280 -7.05 -22.89 23.61
N SER A 281 -7.76 -23.39 22.58
CA SER A 281 -7.74 -24.80 22.20
C SER A 281 -6.57 -25.20 21.30
N TYR A 282 -5.93 -24.25 20.64
CA TYR A 282 -4.84 -24.48 19.69
C TYR A 282 -3.48 -23.97 20.15
N GLY A 283 -3.35 -23.54 21.42
CA GLY A 283 -2.06 -23.28 22.07
C GLY A 283 -1.15 -22.32 21.31
N PHE A 284 -1.65 -21.14 20.87
CA PHE A 284 -0.77 -20.03 20.51
C PHE A 284 -0.24 -19.41 21.82
N GLU A 285 0.64 -20.16 22.50
CA GLU A 285 1.54 -19.57 23.49
C GLU A 285 2.60 -18.81 22.71
N THR A 286 2.64 -17.49 22.89
CA THR A 286 3.71 -16.58 22.45
C THR A 286 4.98 -16.75 23.28
#